data_c882f5b5b31a7186e882ee4d4150a41a
#
_entry.id   c882f5b5b31a7186e882ee4d4150a41a
#
_cell.length_a   1.000
_cell.length_b   1.000
_cell.length_c   1.000
_cell.angle_alpha   90.00
_cell.angle_beta   90.00
_cell.angle_gamma   90.00
#
_symmetry.space_group_name_H-M   'P 1'
#
loop_
_entity.id
_entity.type
_entity.pdbx_description
1 polymer ?
#
loop_
_entity_poly.entity_id
_entity_poly.type
_entity_poly.pdbx_seq_one_letter_code
_entity_poly.pdbx_strand_id
1 'polypeptide(L)'
;GNECILLVDAEPLAVKAITAELEDHAPIGRLFDMDVLRPDGSKVERQELGLPGRRCLLCGESAQVCARSRKHSVEELQAKTREILREAVDEADSREAARYACQALLYEVAITPKPGLVDRENSGSHRDMDFFTFQASAAALQPYFAQCVRIGRQGGTPTETLRALRLPGKLAEAEMRRATVGVNTHKGAIFSMGILCGALGRLDRKNWADPDRVLEECAAMAKGIVSEDY
;
A
#
# COMPACT_ATOMS: atom_id res chain seq x y z
N GLY A 1 -19.48 4.97 -19.35
CA GLY A 1 -18.30 5.51 -18.69
C GLY A 1 -18.59 6.88 -18.14
N ASN A 2 -17.83 7.30 -17.13
CA ASN A 2 -17.93 8.67 -16.63
C ASN A 2 -16.90 9.52 -17.38
N GLU A 3 -17.35 10.66 -17.91
CA GLU A 3 -16.50 11.65 -18.55
C GLU A 3 -16.44 12.90 -17.68
N CYS A 4 -15.30 13.57 -17.67
CA CYS A 4 -15.08 14.81 -16.94
C CYS A 4 -14.35 15.80 -17.85
N ILE A 5 -14.81 17.04 -17.87
CA ILE A 5 -14.14 18.14 -18.58
C ILE A 5 -13.59 19.09 -17.51
N LEU A 6 -12.28 19.37 -17.59
CA LEU A 6 -11.58 20.31 -16.71
C LEU A 6 -11.10 21.50 -17.54
N LEU A 7 -11.41 22.70 -17.07
CA LEU A 7 -10.80 23.93 -17.60
C LEU A 7 -9.53 24.22 -16.82
N VAL A 8 -8.41 24.32 -17.53
CA VAL A 8 -7.08 24.51 -16.93
C VAL A 8 -6.47 25.79 -17.51
N ASP A 9 -6.05 26.69 -16.63
CA ASP A 9 -5.33 27.93 -17.00
C ASP A 9 -3.81 27.64 -17.03
N ALA A 10 -3.38 26.97 -18.11
CA ALA A 10 -1.98 26.65 -18.35
C ALA A 10 -1.70 26.41 -19.85
N GLU A 11 -0.43 26.42 -20.22
CA GLU A 11 0.00 26.12 -21.58
C GLU A 11 -0.39 24.69 -22.00
N PRO A 12 -1.11 24.49 -23.13
CA PRO A 12 -1.63 23.18 -23.53
C PRO A 12 -0.59 22.07 -23.64
N LEU A 13 0.62 22.37 -24.12
CA LEU A 13 1.71 21.40 -24.19
C LEU A 13 2.20 20.97 -22.81
N ALA A 14 2.26 21.91 -21.84
CA ALA A 14 2.63 21.58 -20.47
C ALA A 14 1.57 20.68 -19.81
N VAL A 15 0.29 20.96 -20.03
CA VAL A 15 -0.81 20.11 -19.56
C VAL A 15 -0.73 18.72 -20.20
N LYS A 16 -0.46 18.64 -21.51
CA LYS A 16 -0.31 17.35 -22.19
C LYS A 16 0.88 16.55 -21.68
N ALA A 17 1.99 17.17 -21.32
CA ALA A 17 3.13 16.50 -20.72
C ALA A 17 2.73 15.85 -19.37
N ILE A 18 2.02 16.58 -18.51
CA ILE A 18 1.54 16.07 -17.21
C ILE A 18 0.54 14.92 -17.42
N THR A 19 -0.44 15.08 -18.31
CA THR A 19 -1.43 14.02 -18.53
C THR A 19 -0.80 12.77 -19.13
N ALA A 20 0.17 12.90 -20.03
CA ALA A 20 0.91 11.77 -20.58
C ALA A 20 1.74 11.05 -19.51
N GLU A 21 2.39 11.80 -18.61
CA GLU A 21 3.12 11.23 -17.45
C GLU A 21 2.18 10.46 -16.53
N LEU A 22 1.01 11.01 -16.21
CA LEU A 22 0.00 10.32 -15.40
C LEU A 22 -0.52 9.05 -16.09
N GLU A 23 -0.81 9.09 -17.41
CA GLU A 23 -1.25 7.93 -18.17
C GLU A 23 -0.21 6.81 -18.21
N ASP A 24 1.07 7.15 -18.27
CA ASP A 24 2.16 6.18 -18.43
C ASP A 24 2.67 5.62 -17.08
N HIS A 25 2.66 6.38 -16.00
CA HIS A 25 3.35 6.05 -14.76
C HIS A 25 2.47 5.97 -13.50
N ALA A 26 1.25 6.57 -13.49
CA ALA A 26 0.38 6.42 -12.33
C ALA A 26 -0.18 4.97 -12.23
N PRO A 27 -0.44 4.45 -11.04
CA PRO A 27 -0.89 3.06 -10.83
C PRO A 27 -2.08 2.65 -11.69
N ILE A 28 -3.08 3.54 -11.83
CA ILE A 28 -4.25 3.33 -12.70
C ILE A 28 -4.20 4.17 -13.99
N GLY A 29 -3.09 4.84 -14.24
CA GLY A 29 -2.93 5.79 -15.36
C GLY A 29 -3.22 5.15 -16.71
N ARG A 30 -2.85 3.89 -16.86
CA ARG A 30 -3.11 3.12 -18.10
C ARG A 30 -4.59 3.00 -18.45
N LEU A 31 -5.48 3.22 -17.48
CA LEU A 31 -6.95 3.19 -17.66
C LEU A 31 -7.53 4.57 -18.00
N PHE A 32 -6.75 5.63 -17.86
CA PHE A 32 -7.17 6.98 -18.23
C PHE A 32 -6.95 7.22 -19.73
N ASP A 33 -7.84 8.03 -20.31
CA ASP A 33 -7.74 8.57 -21.66
C ASP A 33 -7.96 10.08 -21.57
N MET A 34 -6.84 10.82 -21.40
CA MET A 34 -6.87 12.25 -21.12
C MET A 34 -6.52 13.06 -22.37
N ASP A 35 -7.56 13.54 -23.04
CA ASP A 35 -7.39 14.43 -24.18
C ASP A 35 -7.20 15.88 -23.70
N VAL A 36 -6.21 16.55 -24.26
CA VAL A 36 -5.98 17.98 -24.03
C VAL A 36 -6.37 18.72 -25.30
N LEU A 37 -7.30 19.67 -25.15
CA LEU A 37 -7.78 20.51 -26.24
C LEU A 37 -7.27 21.95 -26.07
N ARG A 38 -6.89 22.59 -27.16
CA ARG A 38 -6.57 24.02 -27.18
C ARG A 38 -7.86 24.84 -27.20
N PRO A 39 -7.77 26.16 -26.95
CA PRO A 39 -8.94 27.05 -27.00
C PRO A 39 -9.68 27.03 -28.36
N ASP A 40 -9.00 26.72 -29.45
CA ASP A 40 -9.58 26.58 -30.78
C ASP A 40 -10.24 25.21 -31.04
N GLY A 41 -10.21 24.29 -30.03
CA GLY A 41 -10.75 22.95 -30.11
C GLY A 41 -9.80 21.92 -30.74
N SER A 42 -8.62 22.31 -31.21
CA SER A 42 -7.65 21.35 -31.71
C SER A 42 -7.03 20.52 -30.59
N LYS A 43 -6.81 19.21 -30.86
CA LYS A 43 -6.22 18.28 -29.89
C LYS A 43 -4.70 18.42 -29.85
N VAL A 44 -4.13 18.35 -28.65
CA VAL A 44 -2.67 18.25 -28.47
C VAL A 44 -2.28 16.78 -28.51
N GLU A 45 -1.47 16.42 -29.50
CA GLU A 45 -1.05 15.03 -29.72
C GLU A 45 0.25 14.71 -28.96
N ARG A 46 0.42 13.42 -28.60
CA ARG A 46 1.66 12.94 -27.92
C ARG A 46 2.92 13.17 -28.75
N GLN A 47 2.80 13.12 -30.09
CA GLN A 47 3.89 13.35 -31.03
C GLN A 47 4.46 14.78 -30.96
N GLU A 48 3.65 15.76 -30.60
CA GLU A 48 4.11 17.14 -30.41
C GLU A 48 5.10 17.29 -29.26
N LEU A 49 5.09 16.34 -28.31
CA LEU A 49 6.03 16.20 -27.21
C LEU A 49 7.16 15.21 -27.51
N GLY A 50 7.23 14.64 -28.72
CA GLY A 50 8.18 13.58 -29.05
C GLY A 50 7.90 12.25 -28.34
N LEU A 51 6.72 12.09 -27.76
CA LEU A 51 6.34 10.88 -27.03
C LEU A 51 5.78 9.80 -27.97
N PRO A 52 6.06 8.51 -27.71
CA PRO A 52 5.47 7.42 -28.48
C PRO A 52 3.97 7.36 -28.29
N GLY A 53 3.27 6.77 -29.26
CA GLY A 53 1.86 6.44 -29.12
C GLY A 53 1.59 5.43 -27.98
N ARG A 54 0.36 5.38 -27.49
CA ARG A 54 -0.03 4.46 -26.40
C ARG A 54 0.16 3.00 -26.80
N ARG A 55 0.63 2.21 -25.87
CA ARG A 55 0.78 0.75 -26.04
C ARG A 55 -0.46 0.01 -25.58
N CYS A 56 -0.71 -1.14 -26.19
CA CYS A 56 -1.78 -2.05 -25.77
C CYS A 56 -1.58 -2.53 -24.33
N LEU A 57 -2.66 -2.62 -23.56
CA LEU A 57 -2.64 -3.09 -22.17
C LEU A 57 -2.18 -4.54 -22.02
N LEU A 58 -2.39 -5.38 -23.07
CA LEU A 58 -2.12 -6.81 -23.02
C LEU A 58 -0.79 -7.20 -23.65
N CYS A 59 -0.50 -6.71 -24.87
CA CYS A 59 0.66 -7.21 -25.63
C CYS A 59 1.79 -6.18 -25.83
N GLY A 60 1.61 -4.93 -25.36
CA GLY A 60 2.64 -3.89 -25.51
C GLY A 60 2.82 -3.34 -26.94
N GLU A 61 2.11 -3.86 -27.94
CA GLU A 61 2.06 -3.31 -29.29
C GLU A 61 1.33 -1.96 -29.34
N SER A 62 1.28 -1.30 -30.48
CA SER A 62 0.47 -0.09 -30.64
C SER A 62 -1.00 -0.34 -30.26
N ALA A 63 -1.54 0.45 -29.34
CA ALA A 63 -2.94 0.34 -28.93
C ALA A 63 -3.90 0.51 -30.10
N GLN A 64 -3.61 1.44 -31.03
CA GLN A 64 -4.41 1.68 -32.23
C GLN A 64 -4.43 0.47 -33.17
N VAL A 65 -3.28 -0.19 -33.36
CA VAL A 65 -3.19 -1.39 -34.21
C VAL A 65 -4.01 -2.53 -33.62
N CYS A 66 -3.87 -2.77 -32.31
CA CYS A 66 -4.62 -3.81 -31.62
C CYS A 66 -6.13 -3.53 -31.62
N ALA A 67 -6.56 -2.26 -31.45
CA ALA A 67 -7.97 -1.88 -31.51
C ALA A 67 -8.57 -2.09 -32.91
N ARG A 68 -7.88 -1.66 -33.97
CA ARG A 68 -8.33 -1.82 -35.35
C ARG A 68 -8.40 -3.28 -35.79
N SER A 69 -7.41 -4.07 -35.41
CA SER A 69 -7.33 -5.51 -35.75
C SER A 69 -8.18 -6.40 -34.87
N ARG A 70 -8.77 -5.86 -33.77
CA ARG A 70 -9.47 -6.63 -32.74
C ARG A 70 -8.66 -7.83 -32.26
N LYS A 71 -7.34 -7.61 -32.04
CA LYS A 71 -6.39 -8.66 -31.68
C LYS A 71 -6.73 -9.35 -30.35
N HIS A 72 -7.37 -8.62 -29.45
CA HIS A 72 -7.76 -9.09 -28.11
C HIS A 72 -9.28 -9.04 -27.94
N SER A 73 -9.82 -9.98 -27.21
CA SER A 73 -11.24 -10.00 -26.85
C SER A 73 -11.58 -8.91 -25.83
N VAL A 74 -12.87 -8.57 -25.75
CA VAL A 74 -13.37 -7.63 -24.72
C VAL A 74 -13.15 -8.20 -23.31
N GLU A 75 -13.36 -9.53 -23.17
CA GLU A 75 -13.21 -10.25 -21.91
C GLU A 75 -11.75 -10.19 -21.39
N GLU A 76 -10.75 -10.35 -22.27
CA GLU A 76 -9.33 -10.23 -21.92
C GLU A 76 -8.99 -8.80 -21.45
N LEU A 77 -9.48 -7.79 -22.19
CA LEU A 77 -9.27 -6.39 -21.83
C LEU A 77 -9.93 -6.04 -20.49
N GLN A 78 -11.15 -6.51 -20.26
CA GLN A 78 -11.85 -6.32 -18.99
C GLN A 78 -11.16 -7.05 -17.82
N ALA A 79 -10.63 -8.25 -18.06
CA ALA A 79 -9.87 -8.98 -17.05
C ALA A 79 -8.62 -8.19 -16.64
N LYS A 80 -7.86 -7.67 -17.63
CA LYS A 80 -6.68 -6.84 -17.36
C LYS A 80 -7.01 -5.51 -16.67
N THR A 81 -8.12 -4.88 -17.05
CA THR A 81 -8.61 -3.68 -16.37
C THR A 81 -8.92 -3.95 -14.89
N ARG A 82 -9.62 -5.06 -14.61
CA ARG A 82 -9.91 -5.46 -13.22
C ARG A 82 -8.65 -5.79 -12.43
N GLU A 83 -7.65 -6.41 -13.06
CA GLU A 83 -6.35 -6.67 -12.45
C GLU A 83 -5.65 -5.37 -12.03
N ILE A 84 -5.52 -4.41 -12.96
CA ILE A 84 -4.89 -3.11 -12.69
C ILE A 84 -5.61 -2.37 -11.55
N LEU A 85 -6.95 -2.36 -11.57
CA LEU A 85 -7.74 -1.72 -10.52
C LEU A 85 -7.53 -2.40 -9.16
N ARG A 86 -7.51 -3.75 -9.15
CA ARG A 86 -7.29 -4.51 -7.91
C ARG A 86 -5.92 -4.22 -7.33
N GLU A 87 -4.86 -4.28 -8.14
CA GLU A 87 -3.49 -3.98 -7.70
C GLU A 87 -3.37 -2.57 -7.11
N ALA A 88 -4.00 -1.59 -7.75
CA ALA A 88 -3.97 -0.21 -7.27
C ALA A 88 -4.72 -0.03 -5.93
N VAL A 89 -5.89 -0.68 -5.79
CA VAL A 89 -6.67 -0.66 -4.54
C VAL A 89 -5.90 -1.38 -3.44
N ASP A 90 -5.34 -2.56 -3.72
CA ASP A 90 -4.58 -3.34 -2.76
C ASP A 90 -3.34 -2.59 -2.25
N GLU A 91 -2.67 -1.87 -3.14
CA GLU A 91 -1.53 -1.03 -2.76
C GLU A 91 -1.97 0.18 -1.92
N ALA A 92 -3.06 0.86 -2.30
CA ALA A 92 -3.59 1.98 -1.53
C ALA A 92 -4.02 1.55 -0.12
N ASP A 93 -4.76 0.46 0.00
CA ASP A 93 -5.19 -0.12 1.27
C ASP A 93 -4.00 -0.54 2.14
N SER A 94 -2.98 -1.18 1.54
CA SER A 94 -1.78 -1.60 2.26
C SER A 94 -1.01 -0.42 2.84
N ARG A 95 -0.87 0.66 2.07
CA ARG A 95 -0.23 1.90 2.52
C ARG A 95 -1.04 2.58 3.63
N GLU A 96 -2.36 2.61 3.49
CA GLU A 96 -3.23 3.24 4.47
C GLU A 96 -3.19 2.48 5.82
N ALA A 97 -3.32 1.17 5.82
CA ALA A 97 -3.21 0.35 7.02
C ALA A 97 -1.84 0.51 7.70
N ALA A 98 -0.75 0.48 6.90
CA ALA A 98 0.61 0.70 7.42
C ALA A 98 0.79 2.08 8.04
N ARG A 99 0.18 3.12 7.44
CA ARG A 99 0.20 4.47 7.99
C ARG A 99 -0.49 4.51 9.35
N TYR A 100 -1.66 3.89 9.49
CA TYR A 100 -2.38 3.84 10.77
C TYR A 100 -1.64 3.00 11.81
N ALA A 101 -1.04 1.88 11.42
CA ALA A 101 -0.23 1.06 12.32
C ALA A 101 0.98 1.84 12.86
N CYS A 102 1.71 2.52 11.98
CA CYS A 102 2.82 3.38 12.37
C CYS A 102 2.36 4.53 13.27
N GLN A 103 1.26 5.19 12.90
CA GLN A 103 0.66 6.28 13.69
C GLN A 103 0.25 5.82 15.09
N ALA A 104 -0.29 4.61 15.23
CA ALA A 104 -0.65 4.04 16.53
C ALA A 104 0.57 3.87 17.43
N LEU A 105 1.70 3.38 16.91
CA LEU A 105 2.95 3.27 17.66
C LEU A 105 3.51 4.64 18.06
N LEU A 106 3.43 5.63 17.17
CA LEU A 106 3.86 7.00 17.46
C LEU A 106 2.98 7.66 18.54
N TYR A 107 1.67 7.42 18.49
CA TYR A 107 0.74 7.93 19.51
C TYR A 107 0.96 7.23 20.85
N GLU A 108 1.19 5.91 20.82
CA GLU A 108 1.44 5.13 22.04
C GLU A 108 2.61 5.70 22.83
N VAL A 109 3.76 5.94 22.18
CA VAL A 109 4.95 6.48 22.86
C VAL A 109 4.78 7.95 23.26
N ALA A 110 3.89 8.70 22.61
CA ALA A 110 3.63 10.11 22.92
C ALA A 110 2.67 10.32 24.12
N ILE A 111 1.92 9.30 24.51
CA ILE A 111 1.03 9.37 25.68
C ILE A 111 1.86 9.49 26.94
N THR A 112 1.48 10.43 27.83
CA THR A 112 2.14 10.67 29.11
C THR A 112 1.06 11.04 30.17
N PRO A 113 1.21 10.66 31.46
CA PRO A 113 2.33 9.87 32.00
C PRO A 113 2.18 8.36 31.75
N LYS A 114 3.31 7.65 31.53
CA LYS A 114 3.36 6.19 31.49
C LYS A 114 4.37 5.68 32.54
N PRO A 115 3.90 5.41 33.77
CA PRO A 115 4.82 5.01 34.86
C PRO A 115 5.67 3.80 34.47
N GLY A 116 6.99 3.95 34.53
CA GLY A 116 7.97 2.90 34.25
C GLY A 116 8.24 2.63 32.77
N LEU A 117 7.47 3.22 31.85
CA LEU A 117 7.64 3.08 30.40
C LEU A 117 8.20 4.36 29.78
N VAL A 118 8.75 4.22 28.58
CA VAL A 118 9.19 5.38 27.79
C VAL A 118 7.97 6.16 27.37
N ASP A 119 7.99 7.46 27.60
CA ASP A 119 7.01 8.41 27.12
C ASP A 119 7.68 9.69 26.59
N ARG A 120 6.89 10.71 26.29
CA ARG A 120 7.38 11.96 25.75
C ARG A 120 8.27 12.76 26.73
N GLU A 121 8.11 12.55 28.03
CA GLU A 121 8.78 13.32 29.08
C GLU A 121 10.00 12.62 29.66
N ASN A 122 9.99 11.27 29.69
CA ASN A 122 11.10 10.52 30.27
C ASN A 122 11.21 9.09 29.73
N SER A 123 12.33 8.43 30.03
CA SER A 123 12.61 7.07 29.58
C SER A 123 12.08 5.98 30.53
N GLY A 124 11.31 6.33 31.55
CA GLY A 124 10.80 5.38 32.54
C GLY A 124 11.93 4.62 33.22
N SER A 125 11.83 3.30 33.25
CA SER A 125 12.85 2.39 33.82
C SER A 125 13.98 2.04 32.85
N HIS A 126 13.95 2.54 31.61
CA HIS A 126 14.90 2.20 30.56
C HIS A 126 16.10 3.16 30.54
N ARG A 127 17.31 2.61 30.28
CA ARG A 127 18.54 3.39 30.16
C ARG A 127 19.10 3.40 28.73
N ASP A 128 18.56 2.55 27.87
CA ASP A 128 19.04 2.24 26.52
C ASP A 128 18.09 2.75 25.42
N MET A 129 16.95 3.34 25.79
CA MET A 129 15.93 3.83 24.85
C MET A 129 15.22 5.06 25.39
N ASP A 130 14.79 5.91 24.46
CA ASP A 130 14.05 7.14 24.71
C ASP A 130 12.91 7.33 23.71
N PHE A 131 12.23 8.44 23.79
CA PHE A 131 11.15 8.81 22.87
C PHE A 131 11.57 8.77 21.39
N PHE A 132 12.76 9.27 21.06
CA PHE A 132 13.24 9.30 19.67
C PHE A 132 13.64 7.91 19.17
N THR A 133 14.14 7.04 20.04
CA THR A 133 14.42 5.63 19.73
C THR A 133 13.14 4.90 19.30
N PHE A 134 12.01 5.14 19.99
CA PHE A 134 10.70 4.60 19.61
C PHE A 134 10.18 5.17 18.28
N GLN A 135 10.36 6.47 18.04
CA GLN A 135 9.97 7.08 16.76
C GLN A 135 10.76 6.51 15.59
N ALA A 136 12.08 6.37 15.72
CA ALA A 136 12.92 5.77 14.69
C ALA A 136 12.49 4.33 14.38
N SER A 137 12.20 3.56 15.42
CA SER A 137 11.68 2.19 15.31
C SER A 137 10.33 2.14 14.58
N ALA A 138 9.36 2.96 14.99
CA ALA A 138 8.02 2.98 14.37
C ALA A 138 8.10 3.32 12.87
N ALA A 139 8.93 4.30 12.50
CA ALA A 139 9.14 4.69 11.11
C ALA A 139 9.75 3.54 10.29
N ALA A 140 10.72 2.81 10.84
CA ALA A 140 11.37 1.68 10.18
C ALA A 140 10.41 0.49 9.94
N LEU A 141 9.35 0.36 10.74
CA LEU A 141 8.38 -0.73 10.65
C LEU A 141 7.25 -0.51 9.66
N GLN A 142 7.04 0.72 9.17
CA GLN A 142 5.94 1.02 8.25
C GLN A 142 5.92 0.11 6.99
N PRO A 143 7.04 -0.16 6.29
CA PRO A 143 7.05 -1.05 5.13
C PRO A 143 6.62 -2.48 5.47
N TYR A 144 6.97 -2.97 6.66
CA TYR A 144 6.57 -4.29 7.14
C TYR A 144 5.05 -4.38 7.32
N PHE A 145 4.41 -3.39 7.92
CA PHE A 145 2.95 -3.40 8.08
C PHE A 145 2.22 -3.43 6.74
N ALA A 146 2.69 -2.67 5.74
CA ALA A 146 2.15 -2.75 4.39
C ALA A 146 2.33 -4.14 3.77
N GLN A 147 3.48 -4.76 3.98
CA GLN A 147 3.74 -6.12 3.51
C GLN A 147 2.80 -7.14 4.16
N CYS A 148 2.50 -7.00 5.46
CA CYS A 148 1.55 -7.88 6.16
C CYS A 148 0.16 -7.86 5.52
N VAL A 149 -0.35 -6.67 5.16
CA VAL A 149 -1.64 -6.53 4.46
C VAL A 149 -1.60 -7.24 3.10
N ARG A 150 -0.54 -7.03 2.31
CA ARG A 150 -0.38 -7.69 1.01
C ARG A 150 -0.34 -9.22 1.14
N ILE A 151 0.33 -9.75 2.17
CA ILE A 151 0.36 -11.20 2.45
C ILE A 151 -1.06 -11.69 2.79
N GLY A 152 -1.81 -10.97 3.62
CA GLY A 152 -3.19 -11.31 3.93
C GLY A 152 -4.08 -11.42 2.69
N ARG A 153 -3.87 -10.56 1.68
CA ARG A 153 -4.62 -10.57 0.42
C ARG A 153 -4.28 -11.73 -0.54
N GLN A 154 -3.18 -12.43 -0.32
CA GLN A 154 -2.79 -13.56 -1.18
C GLN A 154 -3.74 -14.76 -1.06
N GLY A 155 -4.63 -14.77 -0.08
CA GLY A 155 -5.56 -15.87 0.18
C GLY A 155 -4.94 -16.99 1.01
N GLY A 156 -5.54 -18.19 0.94
CA GLY A 156 -5.18 -19.31 1.81
C GLY A 156 -5.91 -19.31 3.15
N THR A 157 -5.55 -20.21 4.04
CA THR A 157 -6.11 -20.30 5.39
C THR A 157 -5.54 -19.21 6.32
N PRO A 158 -6.23 -18.83 7.40
CA PRO A 158 -5.71 -17.88 8.37
C PRO A 158 -4.35 -18.29 8.95
N THR A 159 -4.16 -19.58 9.26
CA THR A 159 -2.89 -20.11 9.80
C THR A 159 -1.75 -20.08 8.78
N GLU A 160 -2.02 -20.31 7.49
CA GLU A 160 -1.03 -20.16 6.42
C GLU A 160 -0.59 -18.70 6.29
N THR A 161 -1.53 -17.77 6.40
CA THR A 161 -1.18 -16.33 6.42
C THR A 161 -0.22 -16.02 7.57
N LEU A 162 -0.51 -16.49 8.78
CA LEU A 162 0.40 -16.27 9.92
C LEU A 162 1.79 -16.87 9.67
N ARG A 163 1.87 -18.09 9.12
CA ARG A 163 3.16 -18.69 8.75
C ARG A 163 3.94 -17.84 7.74
N ALA A 164 3.23 -17.28 6.75
CA ALA A 164 3.83 -16.39 5.75
C ALA A 164 4.35 -15.07 6.35
N LEU A 165 3.79 -14.60 7.48
CA LEU A 165 4.26 -13.41 8.19
C LEU A 165 5.55 -13.64 8.99
N ARG A 166 5.96 -14.88 9.29
CA ARG A 166 7.11 -15.18 10.16
C ARG A 166 8.43 -14.62 9.62
N LEU A 167 8.73 -14.86 8.34
CA LEU A 167 9.97 -14.36 7.74
C LEU A 167 9.99 -12.83 7.63
N PRO A 168 8.96 -12.15 7.08
CA PRO A 168 8.86 -10.71 7.11
C PRO A 168 9.00 -10.11 8.53
N GLY A 169 8.41 -10.75 9.54
CA GLY A 169 8.53 -10.31 10.94
C GLY A 169 9.96 -10.37 11.47
N LYS A 170 10.73 -11.43 11.13
CA LYS A 170 12.15 -11.51 11.48
C LYS A 170 12.99 -10.43 10.79
N LEU A 171 12.68 -10.14 9.53
CA LEU A 171 13.34 -9.04 8.79
C LEU A 171 12.99 -7.68 9.40
N ALA A 172 11.74 -7.47 9.78
CA ALA A 172 11.28 -6.26 10.46
C ALA A 172 11.99 -6.06 11.82
N GLU A 173 12.21 -7.15 12.59
CA GLU A 173 12.99 -7.09 13.83
C GLU A 173 14.43 -6.65 13.55
N ALA A 174 15.06 -7.12 12.48
CA ALA A 174 16.40 -6.68 12.09
C ALA A 174 16.42 -5.20 11.67
N GLU A 175 15.42 -4.72 10.91
CA GLU A 175 15.32 -3.31 10.53
C GLU A 175 15.05 -2.42 11.74
N MET A 176 14.18 -2.83 12.67
CA MET A 176 13.99 -2.15 13.95
C MET A 176 15.31 -1.99 14.71
N ARG A 177 16.07 -3.08 14.88
CA ARG A 177 17.36 -3.03 15.56
C ARG A 177 18.38 -2.14 14.85
N ARG A 178 18.39 -2.13 13.51
CA ARG A 178 19.24 -1.23 12.73
C ARG A 178 18.89 0.23 13.00
N ALA A 179 17.61 0.58 12.99
CA ALA A 179 17.14 1.94 13.23
C ALA A 179 17.37 2.42 14.67
N THR A 180 17.44 1.49 15.64
CA THR A 180 17.58 1.78 17.08
C THR A 180 18.98 1.47 17.62
N VAL A 181 19.97 1.26 16.76
CA VAL A 181 21.36 0.92 17.13
C VAL A 181 21.42 -0.31 18.07
N GLY A 182 20.63 -1.34 17.74
CA GLY A 182 20.60 -2.63 18.45
C GLY A 182 19.54 -2.76 19.55
N VAL A 183 18.85 -1.68 19.89
CA VAL A 183 17.87 -1.67 20.98
C VAL A 183 16.55 -2.34 20.55
N ASN A 184 15.98 -3.15 21.43
CA ASN A 184 14.69 -3.81 21.20
C ASN A 184 13.55 -2.96 21.74
N THR A 185 12.88 -2.21 20.86
CA THR A 185 11.75 -1.33 21.21
C THR A 185 10.38 -1.98 20.96
N HIS A 186 10.16 -2.49 19.74
CA HIS A 186 8.83 -2.89 19.26
C HIS A 186 8.71 -4.38 18.88
N LYS A 187 9.54 -5.29 19.42
CA LYS A 187 9.44 -6.73 19.06
C LYS A 187 8.06 -7.30 19.27
N GLY A 188 7.41 -7.01 20.39
CA GLY A 188 6.03 -7.43 20.67
C GLY A 188 5.03 -6.81 19.68
N ALA A 189 5.22 -5.53 19.35
CA ALA A 189 4.38 -4.82 18.38
C ALA A 189 4.56 -5.37 16.95
N ILE A 190 5.75 -5.77 16.54
CA ILE A 190 5.98 -6.45 15.24
C ILE A 190 5.08 -7.67 15.13
N PHE A 191 5.01 -8.49 16.17
CA PHE A 191 4.16 -9.67 16.18
C PHE A 191 2.67 -9.32 16.17
N SER A 192 2.19 -8.54 17.15
CA SER A 192 0.76 -8.24 17.31
C SER A 192 0.20 -7.38 16.17
N MET A 193 0.90 -6.31 15.78
CA MET A 193 0.49 -5.44 14.68
C MET A 193 0.66 -6.13 13.32
N GLY A 194 1.63 -7.04 13.19
CA GLY A 194 1.78 -7.88 11.99
C GLY A 194 0.58 -8.77 11.77
N ILE A 195 0.07 -9.44 12.83
CA ILE A 195 -1.17 -10.24 12.77
C ILE A 195 -2.35 -9.35 12.42
N LEU A 196 -2.49 -8.19 13.07
CA LEU A 196 -3.58 -7.25 12.82
C LEU A 196 -3.59 -6.77 11.35
N CYS A 197 -2.46 -6.35 10.83
CA CYS A 197 -2.33 -5.94 9.43
C CYS A 197 -2.58 -7.12 8.46
N GLY A 198 -2.13 -8.32 8.79
CA GLY A 198 -2.43 -9.54 8.03
C GLY A 198 -3.93 -9.84 8.01
N ALA A 199 -4.62 -9.71 9.14
CA ALA A 199 -6.07 -9.89 9.25
C ALA A 199 -6.83 -8.85 8.42
N LEU A 200 -6.43 -7.57 8.47
CA LEU A 200 -7.01 -6.53 7.61
C LEU A 200 -6.86 -6.89 6.12
N GLY A 201 -5.71 -7.43 5.72
CA GLY A 201 -5.50 -7.90 4.34
C GLY A 201 -6.44 -9.03 3.91
N ARG A 202 -6.84 -9.91 4.82
CA ARG A 202 -7.77 -11.02 4.56
C ARG A 202 -9.23 -10.60 4.47
N LEU A 203 -9.56 -9.45 5.05
CA LEU A 203 -10.91 -8.92 5.10
C LEU A 203 -11.18 -7.94 3.96
N ASP A 204 -12.43 -7.92 3.47
CA ASP A 204 -12.89 -6.84 2.62
C ASP A 204 -12.76 -5.50 3.34
N ARG A 205 -12.41 -4.45 2.60
CA ARG A 205 -12.24 -3.09 3.14
C ARG A 205 -13.43 -2.60 4.00
N LYS A 206 -14.65 -2.93 3.61
CA LYS A 206 -15.88 -2.56 4.35
C LYS A 206 -15.93 -3.12 5.78
N ASN A 207 -15.19 -4.19 6.06
CA ASN A 207 -15.14 -4.86 7.37
C ASN A 207 -14.03 -4.29 8.27
N TRP A 208 -13.17 -3.41 7.79
CA TRP A 208 -12.07 -2.83 8.57
C TRP A 208 -12.55 -1.94 9.73
N ALA A 209 -13.75 -1.38 9.61
CA ALA A 209 -14.38 -0.58 10.66
C ALA A 209 -15.14 -1.41 11.71
N ASP A 210 -15.12 -2.74 11.58
CA ASP A 210 -15.74 -3.68 12.52
C ASP A 210 -14.64 -4.36 13.36
N PRO A 211 -14.36 -3.88 14.60
CA PRO A 211 -13.30 -4.42 15.45
C PRO A 211 -13.48 -5.90 15.77
N ASP A 212 -14.71 -6.35 15.97
CA ASP A 212 -14.98 -7.74 16.35
C ASP A 212 -14.60 -8.69 15.21
N ARG A 213 -14.96 -8.35 13.98
CA ARG A 213 -14.54 -9.12 12.81
C ARG A 213 -13.03 -9.16 12.62
N VAL A 214 -12.35 -8.04 12.84
CA VAL A 214 -10.89 -7.97 12.74
C VAL A 214 -10.25 -8.85 13.81
N LEU A 215 -10.75 -8.81 15.05
CA LEU A 215 -10.23 -9.63 16.16
C LEU A 215 -10.53 -11.11 15.97
N GLU A 216 -11.70 -11.48 15.43
CA GLU A 216 -12.03 -12.85 15.07
C GLU A 216 -11.04 -13.41 14.04
N GLU A 217 -10.69 -12.63 13.01
CA GLU A 217 -9.72 -13.04 11.99
C GLU A 217 -8.30 -13.16 12.58
N CYS A 218 -7.90 -12.23 13.48
CA CYS A 218 -6.64 -12.35 14.21
C CYS A 218 -6.59 -13.64 15.05
N ALA A 219 -7.67 -13.97 15.76
CA ALA A 219 -7.77 -15.19 16.54
C ALA A 219 -7.70 -16.45 15.67
N ALA A 220 -8.37 -16.43 14.52
CA ALA A 220 -8.30 -17.52 13.54
C ALA A 220 -6.88 -17.73 12.99
N MET A 221 -6.14 -16.64 12.73
CA MET A 221 -4.74 -16.69 12.31
C MET A 221 -3.84 -17.28 13.39
N ALA A 222 -4.04 -16.89 14.65
CA ALA A 222 -3.22 -17.32 15.78
C ALA A 222 -3.58 -18.73 16.32
N LYS A 223 -4.62 -19.37 15.79
CA LYS A 223 -5.07 -20.68 16.26
C LYS A 223 -3.97 -21.73 16.09
N GLY A 224 -3.64 -22.41 17.19
CA GLY A 224 -2.66 -23.50 17.21
C GLY A 224 -1.19 -23.06 17.30
N ILE A 225 -0.90 -21.77 17.37
CA ILE A 225 0.48 -21.25 17.41
C ILE A 225 1.29 -21.84 18.58
N VAL A 226 0.67 -22.05 19.72
CA VAL A 226 1.32 -22.59 20.93
C VAL A 226 1.60 -24.09 20.80
N SER A 227 0.79 -24.83 20.04
CA SER A 227 0.95 -26.28 19.85
C SER A 227 1.92 -26.65 18.73
N GLU A 228 2.29 -25.71 17.86
CA GLU A 228 3.24 -25.94 16.74
C GLU A 228 4.69 -25.54 17.09
N ASP A 229 4.89 -24.69 18.10
CA ASP A 229 6.21 -24.15 18.48
C ASP A 229 6.77 -24.79 19.77
N TYR A 230 6.07 -25.77 20.36
CA TYR A 230 6.45 -26.62 21.50
C TYR A 230 6.19 -28.10 21.13
#